data_6777356877c7539a37397bb6bf449dad
#
_entry.id   6777356877c7539a37397bb6bf449dad
#
_cell.length_a   1.000
_cell.length_b   1.000
_cell.length_c   1.000
_cell.angle_alpha   90.00
_cell.angle_beta   90.00
_cell.angle_gamma   90.00
#
_symmetry.space_group_name_H-M   'P 1'
#
loop_
_entity.id
_entity.type
_entity.pdbx_description
1 polymer ?
#
loop_
_entity_poly.entity_id
_entity_poly.type
_entity_poly.pdbx_seq_one_letter_code
_entity_poly.pdbx_strand_id
1 'polypeptide(L)'
;MKHLLAFTIVLNALLTWQNSQAAEPTHHEADVCVYGGTASGVMAALAAEKEGAKVILIEPSRWLGGMTGGGINHLDWGKGNTVSGSTYKILMEGLEVKEQKHHGGNAILGIGNKQYRERFKKAVEDRGITVIHEHRLGKVQVGDATIDEPTRQQPIAMGEDIAPKGKAPSIRSIILDYAPFDKTGCPIPEPKKRNAITVSAKVFIDCSYEGDVLAMSGASYTWGRESREHYKESLAGVRPNLWLHDIDPYVEPGNPESGVLPFVQDRKIGPLGSADDLTMGYCFRYVFDGSGKGIPIPEPTDYDPAEFEVYRRAIRDGVDIFSNRHMRTSLKKFTVHKKKRRVPPMLYRCG
;
A
#
# COMPACT_ATOMS: atom_id res chain seq x y z
N MET A 1 52.67 31.09 -18.66
CA MET A 1 52.17 29.78 -18.23
C MET A 1 51.14 29.82 -17.11
N LYS A 2 51.31 30.63 -16.04
CA LYS A 2 50.37 30.71 -14.90
C LYS A 2 48.96 31.25 -15.28
N HIS A 3 48.86 32.17 -16.22
CA HIS A 3 47.57 32.75 -16.66
C HIS A 3 46.80 31.83 -17.60
N LEU A 4 47.46 30.96 -18.37
CA LEU A 4 46.82 29.98 -19.23
C LEU A 4 46.14 28.85 -18.43
N LEU A 5 46.80 28.42 -17.32
CA LEU A 5 46.26 27.39 -16.44
C LEU A 5 45.00 27.85 -15.70
N ALA A 6 44.98 29.11 -15.23
CA ALA A 6 43.84 29.69 -14.54
C ALA A 6 42.59 29.80 -15.45
N PHE A 7 42.79 30.15 -16.74
CA PHE A 7 41.72 30.29 -17.70
C PHE A 7 41.10 28.91 -18.06
N THR A 8 41.94 27.86 -18.14
CA THR A 8 41.48 26.51 -18.41
C THR A 8 40.69 25.93 -17.24
N ILE A 9 41.06 26.24 -15.99
CA ILE A 9 40.35 25.79 -14.79
C ILE A 9 38.96 26.46 -14.69
N VAL A 10 38.89 27.80 -14.95
CA VAL A 10 37.63 28.53 -14.92
C VAL A 10 36.71 28.08 -16.05
N LEU A 11 37.23 27.82 -17.26
CA LEU A 11 36.42 27.33 -18.39
C LEU A 11 35.90 25.92 -18.14
N ASN A 12 36.69 25.02 -17.55
CA ASN A 12 36.21 23.69 -17.16
C ASN A 12 35.20 23.77 -16.01
N ALA A 13 35.35 24.66 -15.04
CA ALA A 13 34.36 24.87 -13.97
C ALA A 13 33.04 25.43 -14.50
N LEU A 14 33.07 26.32 -15.50
CA LEU A 14 31.87 26.83 -16.17
C LEU A 14 31.20 25.76 -17.05
N LEU A 15 31.97 24.94 -17.75
CA LEU A 15 31.44 23.83 -18.53
C LEU A 15 30.84 22.69 -17.66
N THR A 16 31.41 22.43 -16.48
CA THR A 16 30.83 21.48 -15.53
C THR A 16 29.60 22.04 -14.83
N TRP A 17 29.52 23.35 -14.63
CA TRP A 17 28.33 24.00 -14.05
C TRP A 17 27.13 24.02 -15.01
N GLN A 18 27.37 24.15 -16.32
CA GLN A 18 26.32 24.03 -17.34
C GLN A 18 25.75 22.61 -17.49
N ASN A 19 26.51 21.57 -17.13
CA ASN A 19 26.04 20.18 -17.22
C ASN A 19 25.28 19.69 -15.98
N SER A 20 25.09 20.53 -14.95
CA SER A 20 24.32 20.17 -13.76
C SER A 20 22.92 20.79 -13.71
N GLN A 21 22.39 21.30 -14.82
CA GLN A 21 20.96 21.58 -14.88
C GLN A 21 20.22 20.23 -14.88
N ALA A 22 19.56 19.93 -13.77
CA ALA A 22 18.63 18.83 -13.70
C ALA A 22 17.67 18.95 -14.88
N ALA A 23 17.58 17.91 -15.71
CA ALA A 23 16.65 17.94 -16.83
C ALA A 23 15.26 18.31 -16.33
N GLU A 24 14.66 19.32 -16.95
CA GLU A 24 13.31 19.78 -16.63
C GLU A 24 12.36 18.59 -16.55
N PRO A 25 11.43 18.58 -15.59
CA PRO A 25 10.46 17.51 -15.47
C PRO A 25 9.61 17.42 -16.74
N THR A 26 9.35 16.21 -17.20
CA THR A 26 8.41 16.00 -18.29
C THR A 26 7.03 16.46 -17.86
N HIS A 27 6.39 17.34 -18.63
CA HIS A 27 5.06 17.87 -18.31
C HIS A 27 3.96 17.14 -19.10
N HIS A 28 2.92 16.74 -18.41
CA HIS A 28 1.71 16.15 -18.98
C HIS A 28 0.48 16.94 -18.56
N GLU A 29 -0.50 17.00 -19.47
CA GLU A 29 -1.79 17.64 -19.22
C GLU A 29 -2.94 16.66 -19.48
N ALA A 30 -3.94 16.69 -18.58
CA ALA A 30 -5.15 15.89 -18.67
C ALA A 30 -6.38 16.67 -18.21
N ASP A 31 -7.57 16.15 -18.50
CA ASP A 31 -8.80 16.61 -17.84
C ASP A 31 -8.91 15.99 -16.44
N VAL A 32 -8.58 14.69 -16.35
CA VAL A 32 -8.63 13.93 -15.10
C VAL A 32 -7.30 13.21 -14.89
N CYS A 33 -6.70 13.41 -13.73
CA CYS A 33 -5.55 12.66 -13.25
C CYS A 33 -6.01 11.74 -12.13
N VAL A 34 -5.84 10.43 -12.31
CA VAL A 34 -6.11 9.42 -11.28
C VAL A 34 -4.80 8.96 -10.69
N TYR A 35 -4.62 9.07 -9.38
CA TYR A 35 -3.46 8.59 -8.65
C TYR A 35 -3.79 7.30 -7.90
N GLY A 36 -3.00 6.25 -8.14
CA GLY A 36 -3.23 4.89 -7.66
C GLY A 36 -3.98 4.04 -8.69
N GLY A 37 -3.25 3.19 -9.41
CA GLY A 37 -3.80 2.23 -10.38
C GLY A 37 -4.42 0.99 -9.72
N THR A 38 -5.02 1.16 -8.54
CA THR A 38 -5.81 0.14 -7.85
C THR A 38 -7.02 -0.29 -8.68
N ALA A 39 -7.78 -1.28 -8.23
CA ALA A 39 -9.02 -1.65 -8.93
C ALA A 39 -9.98 -0.45 -9.04
N SER A 40 -10.10 0.37 -7.97
CA SER A 40 -10.91 1.60 -8.00
C SER A 40 -10.35 2.66 -8.95
N GLY A 41 -9.02 2.82 -8.98
CA GLY A 41 -8.37 3.78 -9.88
C GLY A 41 -8.53 3.43 -11.35
N VAL A 42 -8.39 2.16 -11.70
CA VAL A 42 -8.69 1.70 -13.06
C VAL A 42 -10.14 1.99 -13.43
N MET A 43 -11.09 1.71 -12.52
CA MET A 43 -12.51 1.98 -12.78
C MET A 43 -12.81 3.47 -12.90
N ALA A 44 -12.18 4.32 -12.07
CA ALA A 44 -12.31 5.77 -12.16
C ALA A 44 -11.78 6.30 -13.50
N ALA A 45 -10.62 5.81 -13.93
CA ALA A 45 -10.02 6.18 -15.21
C ALA A 45 -10.90 5.78 -16.41
N LEU A 46 -11.42 4.55 -16.42
CA LEU A 46 -12.32 4.06 -17.46
C LEU A 46 -13.66 4.84 -17.50
N ALA A 47 -14.19 5.21 -16.33
CA ALA A 47 -15.43 5.98 -16.24
C ALA A 47 -15.22 7.41 -16.76
N ALA A 48 -14.14 8.07 -16.37
CA ALA A 48 -13.82 9.42 -16.83
C ALA A 48 -13.59 9.46 -18.36
N GLU A 49 -12.85 8.48 -18.90
CA GLU A 49 -12.62 8.37 -20.35
C GLU A 49 -13.93 8.15 -21.11
N LYS A 50 -14.80 7.30 -20.58
CA LYS A 50 -16.13 7.07 -21.18
C LYS A 50 -16.97 8.33 -21.30
N GLU A 51 -16.83 9.28 -20.37
CA GLU A 51 -17.47 10.59 -20.41
C GLU A 51 -16.71 11.61 -21.29
N GLY A 52 -15.69 11.17 -22.03
CA GLY A 52 -14.93 11.97 -22.99
C GLY A 52 -13.76 12.75 -22.39
N ALA A 53 -13.38 12.50 -21.15
CA ALA A 53 -12.23 13.16 -20.57
C ALA A 53 -10.92 12.58 -21.07
N LYS A 54 -9.90 13.43 -21.27
CA LYS A 54 -8.52 13.01 -21.41
C LYS A 54 -7.99 12.59 -20.05
N VAL A 55 -7.63 11.31 -19.90
CA VAL A 55 -7.26 10.72 -18.60
C VAL A 55 -5.79 10.33 -18.56
N ILE A 56 -5.14 10.60 -17.43
CA ILE A 56 -3.84 10.03 -17.07
C ILE A 56 -4.01 9.24 -15.77
N LEU A 57 -3.59 7.98 -15.77
CA LEU A 57 -3.56 7.09 -14.63
C LEU A 57 -2.12 6.93 -14.13
N ILE A 58 -1.87 7.26 -12.88
CA ILE A 58 -0.57 7.11 -12.23
C ILE A 58 -0.60 5.86 -11.36
N GLU A 59 0.41 5.01 -11.50
CA GLU A 59 0.57 3.81 -10.68
C GLU A 59 1.99 3.73 -10.11
N PRO A 60 2.15 3.85 -8.79
CA PRO A 60 3.47 3.74 -8.15
C PRO A 60 4.17 2.41 -8.37
N SER A 61 3.41 1.33 -8.60
CA SER A 61 3.96 0.01 -8.89
C SER A 61 4.10 -0.29 -10.39
N ARG A 62 4.38 -1.55 -10.71
CA ARG A 62 4.52 -2.02 -12.11
C ARG A 62 3.22 -2.48 -12.73
N TRP A 63 2.17 -2.66 -11.95
CA TRP A 63 0.96 -3.31 -12.44
C TRP A 63 -0.31 -2.73 -11.86
N LEU A 64 -1.36 -2.84 -12.64
CA LEU A 64 -2.67 -2.34 -12.32
C LEU A 64 -3.50 -3.34 -11.51
N GLY A 65 -4.49 -2.82 -10.79
CA GLY A 65 -5.46 -3.59 -10.03
C GLY A 65 -5.18 -3.68 -8.54
N GLY A 66 -4.08 -3.08 -8.05
CA GLY A 66 -3.74 -3.08 -6.63
C GLY A 66 -3.73 -4.49 -6.03
N MET A 67 -4.39 -4.68 -4.88
CA MET A 67 -4.49 -5.98 -4.23
C MET A 67 -5.14 -7.05 -5.12
N THR A 68 -6.12 -6.70 -5.94
CA THR A 68 -6.79 -7.64 -6.86
C THR A 68 -5.83 -8.12 -7.95
N GLY A 69 -5.00 -7.22 -8.48
CA GLY A 69 -4.02 -7.53 -9.53
C GLY A 69 -2.69 -8.06 -9.03
N GLY A 70 -2.30 -7.81 -7.80
CA GLY A 70 -0.92 -8.01 -7.36
C GLY A 70 -0.68 -8.66 -6.01
N GLY A 71 -1.65 -8.81 -5.13
CA GLY A 71 -1.33 -9.26 -3.78
C GLY A 71 -2.27 -10.29 -3.19
N ILE A 72 -3.52 -10.27 -3.58
CA ILE A 72 -4.54 -11.17 -3.05
C ILE A 72 -4.73 -12.32 -4.01
N ASN A 73 -4.43 -13.53 -3.59
CA ASN A 73 -4.64 -14.74 -4.37
C ASN A 73 -6.06 -15.35 -4.20
N HIS A 74 -6.91 -14.68 -3.42
CA HIS A 74 -8.29 -15.05 -3.18
C HIS A 74 -9.10 -13.75 -2.99
N LEU A 75 -10.18 -13.60 -3.75
CA LEU A 75 -11.08 -12.45 -3.58
C LEU A 75 -12.10 -12.78 -2.50
N ASP A 76 -12.09 -12.01 -1.43
CA ASP A 76 -13.12 -12.08 -0.41
C ASP A 76 -14.35 -11.31 -0.91
N TRP A 77 -15.40 -12.03 -1.18
CA TRP A 77 -16.67 -11.46 -1.64
C TRP A 77 -17.63 -11.36 -0.46
N GLY A 78 -18.22 -10.19 -0.35
CA GLY A 78 -19.44 -10.04 0.41
C GLY A 78 -20.61 -10.73 -0.29
N LYS A 79 -21.82 -10.24 -0.10
CA LYS A 79 -22.97 -10.74 -0.88
C LYS A 79 -22.74 -10.39 -2.35
N GLY A 80 -22.69 -11.37 -3.23
CA GLY A 80 -22.35 -11.22 -4.65
C GLY A 80 -23.23 -10.24 -5.43
N ASN A 81 -24.43 -9.95 -4.92
CA ASN A 81 -25.33 -8.96 -5.49
C ASN A 81 -25.02 -7.50 -5.11
N THR A 82 -24.01 -7.26 -4.29
CA THR A 82 -23.57 -5.90 -3.93
C THR A 82 -22.53 -5.34 -4.90
N VAL A 83 -21.91 -6.19 -5.72
CA VAL A 83 -20.96 -5.78 -6.76
C VAL A 83 -21.70 -5.64 -8.09
N SER A 84 -21.67 -4.47 -8.69
CA SER A 84 -22.40 -4.17 -9.92
C SER A 84 -21.57 -3.35 -10.91
N GLY A 85 -22.14 -3.06 -12.07
CA GLY A 85 -21.57 -2.17 -13.06
C GLY A 85 -20.35 -2.73 -13.80
N SER A 86 -19.50 -1.81 -14.22
CA SER A 86 -18.33 -2.14 -15.07
C SER A 86 -17.29 -2.98 -14.34
N THR A 87 -17.15 -2.82 -13.02
CA THR A 87 -16.25 -3.64 -12.19
C THR A 87 -16.61 -5.12 -12.30
N TYR A 88 -17.90 -5.43 -12.16
CA TYR A 88 -18.39 -6.80 -12.27
C TYR A 88 -18.04 -7.42 -13.62
N LYS A 89 -18.21 -6.68 -14.72
CA LYS A 89 -17.87 -7.14 -16.07
C LYS A 89 -16.40 -7.52 -16.18
N ILE A 90 -15.49 -6.66 -15.75
CA ILE A 90 -14.04 -6.91 -15.82
C ILE A 90 -13.67 -8.12 -14.96
N LEU A 91 -14.21 -8.23 -13.76
CA LEU A 91 -13.87 -9.32 -12.86
C LEU A 91 -14.47 -10.66 -13.30
N MET A 92 -15.66 -10.64 -13.87
CA MET A 92 -16.48 -11.83 -14.16
C MET A 92 -16.47 -12.31 -15.60
N GLU A 93 -15.91 -11.52 -16.53
CA GLU A 93 -15.89 -11.88 -17.94
C GLU A 93 -15.32 -13.27 -18.18
N GLY A 94 -16.12 -14.15 -18.79
CA GLY A 94 -15.72 -15.52 -19.09
C GLY A 94 -15.57 -16.45 -17.88
N LEU A 95 -16.09 -16.07 -16.70
CA LEU A 95 -16.09 -16.92 -15.51
C LEU A 95 -17.47 -17.44 -15.20
N GLU A 96 -17.52 -18.73 -14.83
CA GLU A 96 -18.70 -19.31 -14.21
C GLU A 96 -18.73 -18.95 -12.72
N VAL A 97 -19.84 -18.38 -12.26
CA VAL A 97 -20.10 -18.17 -10.84
C VAL A 97 -20.53 -19.47 -10.23
N LYS A 98 -19.67 -20.08 -9.42
CA LYS A 98 -20.04 -21.24 -8.61
C LYS A 98 -20.50 -20.76 -7.24
N GLU A 99 -21.74 -21.07 -6.88
CA GLU A 99 -22.23 -20.86 -5.52
C GLU A 99 -21.39 -21.66 -4.53
N GLN A 100 -20.72 -20.98 -3.62
CA GLN A 100 -20.11 -21.63 -2.47
C GLN A 100 -21.10 -21.62 -1.31
N LYS A 101 -21.59 -22.80 -0.95
CA LYS A 101 -22.59 -23.00 0.11
C LYS A 101 -22.13 -22.64 1.53
N HIS A 102 -20.84 -22.34 1.75
CA HIS A 102 -20.29 -22.25 3.11
C HIS A 102 -20.10 -20.81 3.66
N HIS A 103 -20.27 -19.76 2.88
CA HIS A 103 -20.08 -18.38 3.38
C HIS A 103 -21.15 -17.40 2.90
N GLY A 104 -22.28 -17.84 2.41
CA GLY A 104 -23.40 -16.98 2.02
C GLY A 104 -23.10 -15.99 0.89
N GLY A 105 -22.01 -16.19 0.15
CA GLY A 105 -21.60 -15.37 -0.98
C GLY A 105 -21.08 -16.21 -2.14
N ASN A 106 -21.21 -15.69 -3.35
CA ASN A 106 -20.62 -16.28 -4.53
C ASN A 106 -19.13 -15.98 -4.54
N ALA A 107 -18.26 -16.96 -4.39
CA ALA A 107 -16.84 -16.76 -4.57
C ALA A 107 -16.47 -16.90 -6.05
N ILE A 108 -15.74 -15.94 -6.58
CA ILE A 108 -15.07 -16.13 -7.88
C ILE A 108 -13.91 -17.08 -7.65
N LEU A 109 -14.09 -18.29 -8.13
CA LEU A 109 -13.04 -19.28 -8.09
C LEU A 109 -12.25 -19.23 -9.40
N GLY A 110 -10.95 -19.15 -9.26
CA GLY A 110 -10.07 -19.79 -10.20
C GLY A 110 -9.30 -18.95 -11.18
N ILE A 111 -9.41 -17.63 -11.23
CA ILE A 111 -8.39 -16.86 -11.94
C ILE A 111 -7.44 -16.24 -10.93
N GLY A 112 -6.15 -16.46 -11.14
CA GLY A 112 -5.13 -15.90 -10.27
C GLY A 112 -4.90 -14.40 -10.52
N ASN A 113 -4.17 -13.77 -9.62
CA ASN A 113 -3.81 -12.33 -9.70
C ASN A 113 -3.27 -11.91 -11.07
N LYS A 114 -2.49 -12.76 -11.71
CA LYS A 114 -1.94 -12.49 -13.04
C LYS A 114 -3.06 -12.24 -14.06
N GLN A 115 -4.11 -13.06 -14.05
CA GLN A 115 -5.21 -12.90 -15.00
C GLN A 115 -6.03 -11.64 -14.72
N TYR A 116 -6.27 -11.29 -13.44
CA TYR A 116 -6.93 -10.01 -13.11
C TYR A 116 -6.08 -8.83 -13.55
N ARG A 117 -4.79 -8.87 -13.31
CA ARG A 117 -3.85 -7.85 -13.74
C ARG A 117 -3.88 -7.62 -15.24
N GLU A 118 -3.86 -8.70 -16.04
CA GLU A 118 -3.96 -8.62 -17.49
C GLU A 118 -5.33 -8.04 -17.95
N ARG A 119 -6.42 -8.35 -17.23
CA ARG A 119 -7.73 -7.75 -17.52
C ARG A 119 -7.76 -6.25 -17.26
N PHE A 120 -7.23 -5.80 -16.13
CA PHE A 120 -7.15 -4.36 -15.83
C PHE A 120 -6.26 -3.64 -16.85
N LYS A 121 -5.10 -4.21 -17.16
CA LYS A 121 -4.20 -3.69 -18.19
C LYS A 121 -4.90 -3.56 -19.54
N LYS A 122 -5.49 -4.64 -20.02
CA LYS A 122 -6.21 -4.66 -21.29
C LYS A 122 -7.35 -3.63 -21.31
N ALA A 123 -8.14 -3.52 -20.26
CA ALA A 123 -9.25 -2.57 -20.21
C ALA A 123 -8.80 -1.11 -20.37
N VAL A 124 -7.62 -0.76 -19.83
CA VAL A 124 -7.04 0.58 -19.94
C VAL A 124 -6.42 0.79 -21.32
N GLU A 125 -5.70 -0.22 -21.84
CA GLU A 125 -5.08 -0.17 -23.18
C GLU A 125 -6.11 -0.07 -24.31
N ASP A 126 -7.20 -0.85 -24.23
CA ASP A 126 -8.28 -0.84 -25.23
C ASP A 126 -8.96 0.55 -25.35
N ARG A 127 -8.84 1.39 -24.31
CA ARG A 127 -9.37 2.77 -24.26
C ARG A 127 -8.33 3.84 -24.55
N GLY A 128 -7.07 3.45 -24.77
CA GLY A 128 -5.98 4.40 -25.03
C GLY A 128 -5.65 5.31 -23.86
N ILE A 129 -5.97 4.91 -22.64
CA ILE A 129 -5.65 5.69 -21.43
C ILE A 129 -4.15 5.65 -21.17
N THR A 130 -3.54 6.82 -21.01
CA THR A 130 -2.11 6.92 -20.65
C THR A 130 -1.90 6.46 -19.23
N VAL A 131 -1.00 5.48 -19.04
CA VAL A 131 -0.59 4.99 -17.70
C VAL A 131 0.87 5.32 -17.46
N ILE A 132 1.15 5.91 -16.31
CA ILE A 132 2.51 6.21 -15.84
C ILE A 132 2.81 5.29 -14.67
N HIS A 133 3.67 4.31 -14.88
CA HIS A 133 4.10 3.34 -13.88
C HIS A 133 5.38 3.76 -13.15
N GLU A 134 5.62 3.18 -11.98
CA GLU A 134 6.85 3.33 -11.19
C GLU A 134 7.16 4.80 -10.82
N HIS A 135 6.11 5.60 -10.70
CA HIS A 135 6.21 6.99 -10.26
C HIS A 135 5.34 7.20 -9.04
N ARG A 136 5.95 7.61 -7.93
CA ARG A 136 5.25 7.93 -6.69
C ARG A 136 5.12 9.43 -6.49
N LEU A 137 4.14 9.84 -5.70
CA LEU A 137 3.91 11.24 -5.38
C LEU A 137 5.13 11.81 -4.65
N GLY A 138 5.66 12.92 -5.15
CA GLY A 138 6.68 13.69 -4.51
C GLY A 138 6.14 14.98 -3.93
N LYS A 139 5.32 15.73 -4.71
CA LYS A 139 4.76 17.02 -4.30
C LYS A 139 3.38 17.25 -4.92
N VAL A 140 2.60 18.12 -4.28
CA VAL A 140 1.30 18.59 -4.79
C VAL A 140 1.33 20.12 -4.87
N GLN A 141 0.94 20.67 -6.01
CA GLN A 141 0.74 22.12 -6.18
C GLN A 141 -0.72 22.46 -5.88
N VAL A 142 -0.93 23.18 -4.78
CA VAL A 142 -2.25 23.58 -4.29
C VAL A 142 -2.37 25.10 -4.35
N GLY A 143 -3.13 25.63 -5.29
CA GLY A 143 -3.08 27.07 -5.57
C GLY A 143 -1.67 27.50 -5.93
N ASP A 144 -1.10 28.46 -5.20
CA ASP A 144 0.26 28.94 -5.39
C ASP A 144 1.29 28.26 -4.47
N ALA A 145 0.85 27.36 -3.59
CA ALA A 145 1.71 26.65 -2.65
C ALA A 145 2.11 25.27 -3.20
N THR A 146 3.36 24.89 -2.93
CA THR A 146 3.87 23.53 -3.18
C THR A 146 3.95 22.80 -1.86
N ILE A 147 3.26 21.65 -1.75
CA ILE A 147 3.22 20.80 -0.58
C ILE A 147 4.09 19.57 -0.88
N ASP A 148 5.09 19.32 -0.05
CA ASP A 148 6.04 18.21 -0.17
C ASP A 148 6.01 17.24 1.03
N GLU A 149 5.20 17.55 2.05
CA GLU A 149 4.94 16.68 3.17
C GLU A 149 3.43 16.63 3.46
N PRO A 150 2.89 15.49 3.90
CA PRO A 150 1.50 15.39 4.32
C PRO A 150 1.16 16.37 5.44
N THR A 151 0.06 17.09 5.30
CA THR A 151 -0.48 17.90 6.39
C THR A 151 -1.01 16.97 7.48
N ARG A 152 -0.45 17.03 8.66
CA ARG A 152 -0.95 16.25 9.80
C ARG A 152 -2.30 16.79 10.24
N GLN A 153 -3.35 16.02 9.98
CA GLN A 153 -4.68 16.28 10.50
C GLN A 153 -4.85 15.63 11.88
N GLN A 154 -5.82 16.10 12.65
CA GLN A 154 -6.15 15.51 13.95
C GLN A 154 -6.74 14.11 13.77
N PRO A 155 -6.38 13.13 14.65
CA PRO A 155 -7.07 11.85 14.66
C PRO A 155 -8.56 12.05 14.94
N ILE A 156 -9.42 11.24 14.35
CA ILE A 156 -10.87 11.27 14.60
C ILE A 156 -11.22 11.08 16.08
N ALA A 157 -10.30 10.53 16.87
CA ALA A 157 -10.39 10.41 18.30
C ALA A 157 -10.71 11.72 19.03
N MET A 158 -10.35 12.87 18.45
CA MET A 158 -10.51 14.17 19.08
C MET A 158 -11.94 14.71 19.01
N GLY A 159 -12.85 14.03 18.27
CA GLY A 159 -14.29 14.35 18.27
C GLY A 159 -14.66 15.70 17.66
N GLU A 160 -13.72 16.36 17.01
CA GLU A 160 -13.99 17.63 16.36
C GLU A 160 -14.63 17.40 14.98
N ASP A 161 -15.67 18.21 14.71
CA ASP A 161 -16.31 18.20 13.41
C ASP A 161 -15.37 18.84 12.38
N ILE A 162 -14.87 18.03 11.43
CA ILE A 162 -13.87 18.45 10.45
C ILE A 162 -14.56 19.06 9.20
N ALA A 163 -15.63 19.79 9.42
CA ALA A 163 -16.23 20.54 8.33
C ALA A 163 -15.23 21.56 7.77
N PRO A 164 -14.99 21.57 6.45
CA PRO A 164 -14.04 22.51 5.85
C PRO A 164 -14.48 23.95 6.12
N LYS A 165 -13.63 24.73 6.76
CA LYS A 165 -13.83 26.16 6.95
C LYS A 165 -13.42 26.90 5.67
N GLY A 166 -14.38 27.15 4.80
CA GLY A 166 -14.16 27.91 3.57
C GLY A 166 -13.94 27.05 2.32
N LYS A 167 -13.70 27.70 1.18
CA LYS A 167 -13.41 27.04 -0.08
C LYS A 167 -11.96 26.54 -0.05
N ALA A 168 -11.79 25.23 -0.08
CA ALA A 168 -10.46 24.62 -0.19
C ALA A 168 -9.79 25.07 -1.51
N PRO A 169 -8.49 25.42 -1.49
CA PRO A 169 -7.75 25.67 -2.72
C PRO A 169 -7.72 24.37 -3.56
N SER A 170 -7.73 24.53 -4.89
CA SER A 170 -7.73 23.38 -5.80
C SER A 170 -6.30 22.94 -6.13
N ILE A 171 -6.10 21.65 -6.29
CA ILE A 171 -4.86 21.10 -6.84
C ILE A 171 -4.73 21.57 -8.30
N ARG A 172 -3.56 22.06 -8.66
CA ARG A 172 -3.21 22.45 -10.04
C ARG A 172 -2.40 21.37 -10.74
N SER A 173 -1.46 20.76 -10.03
CA SER A 173 -0.62 19.69 -10.54
C SER A 173 -0.09 18.81 -9.42
N ILE A 174 0.34 17.62 -9.80
CA ILE A 174 1.14 16.74 -8.96
C ILE A 174 2.51 16.56 -9.59
N ILE A 175 3.52 16.41 -8.75
CA ILE A 175 4.92 16.23 -9.17
C ILE A 175 5.33 14.85 -8.68
N LEU A 176 5.83 14.05 -9.59
CA LEU A 176 6.10 12.64 -9.39
C LEU A 176 7.59 12.36 -9.40
N ASP A 177 8.00 11.49 -8.51
CA ASP A 177 9.35 10.96 -8.42
C ASP A 177 9.42 9.60 -9.12
N TYR A 178 10.42 9.37 -9.95
CA TYR A 178 10.69 8.06 -10.55
C TYR A 178 11.31 7.12 -9.52
N ALA A 179 10.57 6.13 -9.10
CA ALA A 179 10.95 5.15 -8.09
C ALA A 179 10.65 3.72 -8.56
N PRO A 180 11.46 3.18 -9.49
CA PRO A 180 11.23 1.86 -10.03
C PRO A 180 11.43 0.79 -8.96
N PHE A 181 10.74 -0.32 -9.12
CA PHE A 181 10.93 -1.48 -8.29
C PHE A 181 12.29 -2.15 -8.58
N ASP A 182 12.88 -2.71 -7.56
CA ASP A 182 14.10 -3.48 -7.70
C ASP A 182 13.87 -4.83 -8.42
N LYS A 183 14.94 -5.61 -8.58
CA LYS A 183 14.87 -6.94 -9.22
C LYS A 183 14.03 -7.97 -8.47
N THR A 184 13.81 -7.75 -7.16
CA THR A 184 13.00 -8.62 -6.31
C THR A 184 11.51 -8.25 -6.35
N GLY A 185 11.17 -7.11 -6.96
CA GLY A 185 9.81 -6.59 -7.01
C GLY A 185 9.43 -5.76 -5.80
N CYS A 186 10.42 -5.29 -5.04
CA CYS A 186 10.21 -4.39 -3.92
C CYS A 186 10.37 -2.92 -4.35
N PRO A 187 9.59 -1.99 -3.76
CA PRO A 187 9.81 -0.57 -3.98
C PRO A 187 11.17 -0.16 -3.43
N ILE A 188 11.91 0.64 -4.19
CA ILE A 188 13.16 1.21 -3.67
C ILE A 188 12.84 2.33 -2.67
N PRO A 189 13.59 2.42 -1.54
CA PRO A 189 13.36 3.46 -0.54
C PRO A 189 13.53 4.87 -1.10
N GLU A 190 14.63 5.12 -1.78
CA GLU A 190 14.94 6.41 -2.39
C GLU A 190 14.66 6.42 -3.89
N PRO A 191 13.98 7.46 -4.43
CA PRO A 191 13.71 7.57 -5.85
C PRO A 191 15.01 7.76 -6.64
N LYS A 192 15.06 7.17 -7.84
CA LYS A 192 16.19 7.37 -8.76
C LYS A 192 16.22 8.76 -9.36
N LYS A 193 15.07 9.39 -9.52
CA LYS A 193 14.95 10.76 -10.02
C LYS A 193 13.80 11.45 -9.30
N ARG A 194 14.09 12.51 -8.55
CA ARG A 194 13.07 13.37 -7.96
C ARG A 194 12.52 14.35 -9.00
N ASN A 195 11.28 14.76 -8.83
CA ASN A 195 10.58 15.68 -9.73
C ASN A 195 10.70 15.23 -11.21
N ALA A 196 10.50 13.96 -11.48
CA ALA A 196 10.71 13.40 -12.82
C ALA A 196 9.61 13.81 -13.80
N ILE A 197 8.37 13.88 -13.33
CA ILE A 197 7.18 14.18 -14.12
C ILE A 197 6.30 15.16 -13.36
N THR A 198 5.72 16.12 -14.08
CA THR A 198 4.63 16.97 -13.58
C THR A 198 3.36 16.66 -14.36
N VAL A 199 2.27 16.44 -13.66
CA VAL A 199 0.94 16.22 -14.28
C VAL A 199 0.00 17.32 -13.82
N SER A 200 -0.49 18.12 -14.75
CA SER A 200 -1.54 19.11 -14.54
C SER A 200 -2.89 18.53 -14.98
N ALA A 201 -3.94 18.78 -14.19
CA ALA A 201 -5.28 18.34 -14.54
C ALA A 201 -6.35 19.27 -13.96
N LYS A 202 -7.57 19.20 -14.51
CA LYS A 202 -8.74 19.92 -13.98
C LYS A 202 -9.31 19.25 -12.73
N VAL A 203 -9.22 17.89 -12.69
CA VAL A 203 -9.69 17.05 -11.59
C VAL A 203 -8.62 16.04 -11.22
N PHE A 204 -8.41 15.85 -9.92
CA PHE A 204 -7.56 14.82 -9.36
C PHE A 204 -8.41 13.84 -8.55
N ILE A 205 -8.21 12.55 -8.77
CA ILE A 205 -8.88 11.47 -8.05
C ILE A 205 -7.81 10.63 -7.36
N ASP A 206 -7.83 10.62 -6.03
CA ASP A 206 -6.96 9.75 -5.24
C ASP A 206 -7.62 8.38 -5.07
N CYS A 207 -7.02 7.36 -5.64
CA CYS A 207 -7.42 5.96 -5.53
C CYS A 207 -6.31 5.10 -4.92
N SER A 208 -5.30 5.74 -4.30
CA SER A 208 -4.29 5.02 -3.54
C SER A 208 -4.90 4.41 -2.26
N TYR A 209 -4.22 3.44 -1.68
CA TYR A 209 -4.64 2.89 -0.39
C TYR A 209 -4.26 3.82 0.77
N GLU A 210 -3.21 4.60 0.57
CA GLU A 210 -2.60 5.47 1.56
C GLU A 210 -3.29 6.84 1.64
N GLY A 211 -3.93 7.29 0.56
CA GLY A 211 -4.51 8.64 0.47
C GLY A 211 -3.45 9.73 0.34
N ASP A 212 -2.36 9.47 -0.38
CA ASP A 212 -1.23 10.38 -0.48
C ASP A 212 -1.59 11.75 -1.05
N VAL A 213 -2.37 11.78 -2.14
CA VAL A 213 -2.83 13.04 -2.74
C VAL A 213 -3.80 13.75 -1.81
N LEU A 214 -4.69 13.02 -1.15
CA LEU A 214 -5.61 13.56 -0.16
C LEU A 214 -4.85 14.25 0.96
N ALA A 215 -3.85 13.58 1.54
CA ALA A 215 -3.07 14.11 2.66
C ALA A 215 -2.28 15.38 2.31
N MET A 216 -1.90 15.54 1.04
CA MET A 216 -1.13 16.69 0.54
C MET A 216 -2.01 17.73 -0.17
N SER A 217 -3.32 17.51 -0.30
CA SER A 217 -4.24 18.40 -1.02
C SER A 217 -4.69 19.63 -0.23
N GLY A 218 -4.49 19.62 1.08
CA GLY A 218 -5.06 20.61 2.00
C GLY A 218 -6.55 20.36 2.31
N ALA A 219 -7.15 19.28 1.79
CA ALA A 219 -8.48 18.85 2.18
C ALA A 219 -8.48 18.32 3.63
N SER A 220 -9.60 18.48 4.33
CA SER A 220 -9.76 17.89 5.66
C SER A 220 -9.94 16.37 5.54
N TYR A 221 -9.25 15.62 6.38
CA TYR A 221 -9.40 14.19 6.50
C TYR A 221 -9.21 13.72 7.94
N THR A 222 -9.66 12.51 8.24
CA THR A 222 -9.50 11.88 9.53
C THR A 222 -8.78 10.55 9.39
N TRP A 223 -8.17 10.10 10.47
CA TRP A 223 -7.49 8.81 10.56
C TRP A 223 -7.63 8.23 11.97
N GLY A 224 -7.22 6.99 12.16
CA GLY A 224 -7.37 6.30 13.43
C GLY A 224 -8.73 5.61 13.56
N ARG A 225 -9.10 5.26 14.79
CA ARG A 225 -10.38 4.61 15.09
C ARG A 225 -11.32 5.58 15.78
N GLU A 226 -12.51 5.80 15.20
CA GLU A 226 -13.59 6.54 15.84
C GLU A 226 -14.14 5.80 17.04
N SER A 227 -14.69 6.55 18.01
CA SER A 227 -15.38 5.94 19.14
C SER A 227 -16.70 5.31 18.72
N ARG A 228 -17.15 4.32 19.47
CA ARG A 228 -18.49 3.73 19.32
C ARG A 228 -19.59 4.77 19.42
N GLU A 229 -19.38 5.81 20.21
CA GLU A 229 -20.36 6.86 20.43
C GLU A 229 -20.47 7.85 19.26
N HIS A 230 -19.40 8.02 18.48
CA HIS A 230 -19.34 9.02 17.42
C HIS A 230 -20.41 8.79 16.33
N TYR A 231 -20.43 7.59 15.75
CA TYR A 231 -21.43 7.20 14.73
C TYR A 231 -22.45 6.17 15.22
N LYS A 232 -22.48 5.87 16.54
CA LYS A 232 -23.33 4.84 17.14
C LYS A 232 -23.10 3.44 16.56
N GLU A 233 -21.88 3.14 16.16
CA GLU A 233 -21.50 1.84 15.62
C GLU A 233 -21.01 0.89 16.69
N SER A 234 -21.73 -0.20 16.92
CA SER A 234 -21.46 -1.15 18.02
C SER A 234 -20.09 -1.81 17.97
N LEU A 235 -19.47 -1.87 16.79
CA LEU A 235 -18.17 -2.50 16.57
C LEU A 235 -17.00 -1.51 16.43
N ALA A 236 -17.25 -0.20 16.53
CA ALA A 236 -16.22 0.83 16.42
C ALA A 236 -15.35 0.94 17.69
N GLY A 237 -14.23 1.63 17.54
CA GLY A 237 -13.28 1.94 18.62
C GLY A 237 -12.44 0.75 19.08
N VAL A 238 -11.88 0.88 20.27
CA VAL A 238 -11.04 -0.15 20.88
C VAL A 238 -11.81 -1.45 21.02
N ARG A 239 -11.22 -2.54 20.53
CA ARG A 239 -11.79 -3.89 20.56
C ARG A 239 -11.22 -4.69 21.72
N PRO A 240 -11.92 -5.75 22.17
CA PRO A 240 -11.37 -6.65 23.16
C PRO A 240 -10.04 -7.24 22.68
N ASN A 241 -9.10 -7.38 23.59
CA ASN A 241 -7.89 -8.15 23.30
C ASN A 241 -8.28 -9.61 23.05
N LEU A 242 -7.93 -10.13 21.86
CA LEU A 242 -8.20 -11.52 21.51
C LEU A 242 -7.03 -12.45 21.85
N TRP A 243 -5.95 -11.93 22.40
CA TRP A 243 -4.84 -12.74 22.88
C TRP A 243 -5.28 -13.50 24.14
N LEU A 244 -5.22 -14.82 24.04
CA LEU A 244 -5.57 -15.71 25.15
C LEU A 244 -4.35 -16.08 26.01
N HIS A 245 -3.20 -15.53 25.67
CA HIS A 245 -1.92 -15.84 26.32
C HIS A 245 -1.30 -14.57 26.89
N ASP A 246 -0.79 -14.67 28.08
CA ASP A 246 -0.13 -13.59 28.81
C ASP A 246 1.38 -13.65 28.52
N ILE A 247 1.78 -13.03 27.41
CA ILE A 247 3.18 -12.99 27.00
C ILE A 247 3.85 -11.77 27.63
N ASP A 248 4.89 -12.00 28.40
CA ASP A 248 5.69 -10.93 29.02
C ASP A 248 6.33 -10.06 27.90
N PRO A 249 5.99 -8.76 27.85
CA PRO A 249 6.43 -7.88 26.77
C PRO A 249 7.76 -7.17 27.05
N TYR A 250 8.32 -7.30 28.26
CA TYR A 250 9.45 -6.49 28.70
C TYR A 250 10.79 -7.09 28.26
N VAL A 251 11.80 -6.24 28.03
CA VAL A 251 13.16 -6.67 27.66
C VAL A 251 13.70 -7.64 28.72
N GLU A 252 13.68 -7.23 29.99
CA GLU A 252 13.94 -8.12 31.14
C GLU A 252 12.60 -8.67 31.63
N PRO A 253 12.41 -10.00 31.63
CA PRO A 253 11.12 -10.58 32.05
C PRO A 253 10.68 -10.11 33.42
N GLY A 254 9.43 -9.62 33.51
CA GLY A 254 8.81 -9.11 34.75
C GLY A 254 9.27 -7.72 35.17
N ASN A 255 10.14 -7.05 34.41
CA ASN A 255 10.64 -5.72 34.77
C ASN A 255 10.12 -4.65 33.78
N PRO A 256 9.04 -3.89 34.10
CA PRO A 256 8.52 -2.82 33.26
C PRO A 256 9.52 -1.71 32.96
N GLU A 257 10.45 -1.43 33.87
CA GLU A 257 11.44 -0.37 33.74
C GLU A 257 12.52 -0.70 32.69
N SER A 258 12.59 -1.96 32.25
CA SER A 258 13.52 -2.39 31.21
C SER A 258 13.07 -1.99 29.80
N GLY A 259 11.87 -1.42 29.64
CA GLY A 259 11.26 -1.16 28.35
C GLY A 259 10.64 -2.40 27.73
N VAL A 260 10.03 -2.21 26.55
CA VAL A 260 9.34 -3.28 25.82
C VAL A 260 10.22 -3.87 24.71
N LEU A 261 9.96 -5.12 24.39
CA LEU A 261 10.61 -5.84 23.28
C LEU A 261 10.29 -5.18 21.92
N PRO A 262 11.15 -5.37 20.92
CA PRO A 262 10.84 -4.99 19.54
C PRO A 262 9.47 -5.54 19.09
N PHE A 263 8.76 -4.76 18.27
CA PHE A 263 7.40 -5.04 17.79
C PHE A 263 6.31 -5.04 18.87
N VAL A 264 6.61 -4.68 20.09
CA VAL A 264 5.63 -4.42 21.14
C VAL A 264 5.41 -2.91 21.26
N GLN A 265 4.15 -2.48 21.27
CA GLN A 265 3.82 -1.09 21.48
C GLN A 265 3.82 -0.78 22.99
N ASP A 266 4.66 0.15 23.40
CA ASP A 266 4.62 0.70 24.77
C ASP A 266 3.48 1.71 24.88
N ARG A 267 2.25 1.18 24.92
CA ARG A 267 1.05 2.00 24.90
C ARG A 267 -0.09 1.37 25.68
N LYS A 268 -0.69 2.18 26.54
CA LYS A 268 -1.93 1.81 27.22
C LYS A 268 -3.11 1.82 26.25
N ILE A 269 -3.77 0.69 26.09
CA ILE A 269 -5.01 0.59 25.31
C ILE A 269 -6.13 1.24 26.13
N GLY A 270 -6.91 2.08 25.48
CA GLY A 270 -8.07 2.75 26.10
C GLY A 270 -9.23 1.78 26.41
N PRO A 271 -10.30 2.28 27.04
CA PRO A 271 -11.51 1.50 27.30
C PRO A 271 -12.13 0.95 26.01
N LEU A 272 -12.84 -0.17 26.12
CA LEU A 272 -13.54 -0.76 24.96
C LEU A 272 -14.53 0.23 24.33
N GLY A 273 -14.42 0.40 23.03
CA GLY A 273 -15.24 1.32 22.26
C GLY A 273 -14.77 2.77 22.29
N SER A 274 -13.66 3.09 22.97
CA SER A 274 -13.06 4.42 22.88
C SER A 274 -12.36 4.62 21.54
N ALA A 275 -12.23 5.87 21.11
CA ALA A 275 -11.41 6.24 19.97
C ALA A 275 -9.92 6.15 20.29
N ASP A 276 -9.10 5.98 19.30
CA ASP A 276 -7.64 6.14 19.35
C ASP A 276 -7.05 6.49 17.97
N ASP A 277 -5.76 6.74 17.94
CA ASP A 277 -5.00 7.05 16.74
C ASP A 277 -4.28 5.82 16.13
N LEU A 278 -4.76 4.61 16.44
CA LEU A 278 -4.23 3.39 15.84
C LEU A 278 -4.92 3.08 14.52
N THR A 279 -4.15 2.51 13.62
CA THR A 279 -4.65 1.98 12.35
C THR A 279 -4.74 0.46 12.42
N MET A 280 -5.55 -0.12 11.54
CA MET A 280 -5.63 -1.57 11.43
C MET A 280 -4.33 -2.11 10.82
N GLY A 281 -3.80 -3.17 11.42
CA GLY A 281 -2.72 -3.95 10.82
C GLY A 281 -3.18 -4.66 9.55
N TYR A 282 -2.24 -4.92 8.68
CA TYR A 282 -2.49 -5.69 7.44
C TYR A 282 -1.59 -6.92 7.40
N CYS A 283 -2.03 -7.93 6.64
CA CYS A 283 -1.30 -9.18 6.50
C CYS A 283 -0.56 -9.26 5.16
N PHE A 284 0.57 -9.95 5.17
CA PHE A 284 1.27 -10.34 3.95
C PHE A 284 0.78 -11.71 3.49
N ARG A 285 0.63 -11.89 2.19
CA ARG A 285 0.27 -13.17 1.58
C ARG A 285 1.38 -13.65 0.69
N TYR A 286 1.79 -14.89 0.89
CA TYR A 286 2.82 -15.53 0.08
C TYR A 286 2.21 -16.66 -0.72
N VAL A 287 2.65 -16.79 -1.96
CA VAL A 287 2.32 -17.94 -2.80
C VAL A 287 3.50 -18.89 -2.76
N PHE A 288 3.26 -20.08 -2.24
CA PHE A 288 4.27 -21.14 -2.19
C PHE A 288 4.12 -22.10 -3.37
N ASP A 289 5.22 -22.39 -4.04
CA ASP A 289 5.26 -23.42 -5.07
C ASP A 289 5.60 -24.79 -4.47
N GLY A 290 4.65 -25.70 -4.50
CA GLY A 290 4.80 -27.08 -4.04
C GLY A 290 5.62 -27.98 -4.98
N SER A 291 5.90 -27.53 -6.20
CA SER A 291 6.67 -28.31 -7.19
C SER A 291 8.17 -28.40 -6.86
N GLY A 292 8.64 -27.54 -5.98
CA GLY A 292 10.07 -27.41 -5.65
C GLY A 292 10.88 -26.60 -6.65
N LYS A 293 10.23 -25.95 -7.63
CA LYS A 293 10.83 -25.05 -8.62
C LYS A 293 10.72 -23.58 -8.20
N GLY A 294 10.09 -23.32 -7.05
CA GLY A 294 9.96 -21.97 -6.50
C GLY A 294 11.30 -21.36 -6.11
N ILE A 295 11.31 -20.03 -6.03
CA ILE A 295 12.50 -19.29 -5.55
C ILE A 295 12.58 -19.46 -4.03
N PRO A 296 13.75 -19.87 -3.47
CA PRO A 296 13.95 -19.90 -2.03
C PRO A 296 13.79 -18.48 -1.46
N ILE A 297 13.15 -18.36 -0.30
CA ILE A 297 13.13 -17.09 0.43
C ILE A 297 14.52 -16.95 1.06
N PRO A 298 15.33 -15.96 0.66
CA PRO A 298 16.62 -15.73 1.29
C PRO A 298 16.44 -15.19 2.71
N GLU A 299 17.38 -15.47 3.57
CA GLU A 299 17.47 -14.77 4.84
C GLU A 299 17.80 -13.30 4.57
N PRO A 300 17.08 -12.32 5.17
CA PRO A 300 17.44 -10.91 5.04
C PRO A 300 18.85 -10.64 5.54
N THR A 301 19.57 -9.74 4.88
CA THR A 301 20.96 -9.40 5.26
C THR A 301 21.05 -8.69 6.60
N ASP A 302 19.96 -8.11 7.07
CA ASP A 302 19.79 -7.39 8.32
C ASP A 302 18.97 -8.18 9.36
N TYR A 303 18.85 -9.51 9.18
CA TYR A 303 18.11 -10.36 10.10
C TYR A 303 18.79 -10.45 11.46
N ASP A 304 18.12 -9.92 12.49
CA ASP A 304 18.49 -10.10 13.88
C ASP A 304 17.45 -10.97 14.60
N PRO A 305 17.81 -12.19 15.03
CA PRO A 305 16.88 -13.03 15.79
C PRO A 305 16.44 -12.42 17.13
N ALA A 306 17.15 -11.44 17.69
CA ALA A 306 16.76 -10.76 18.92
C ALA A 306 15.51 -9.90 18.73
N GLU A 307 15.29 -9.33 17.55
CA GLU A 307 14.07 -8.59 17.23
C GLU A 307 12.79 -9.41 17.37
N PHE A 308 12.90 -10.74 17.31
CA PHE A 308 11.76 -11.66 17.35
C PHE A 308 11.57 -12.36 18.71
N GLU A 309 12.12 -11.80 19.79
CA GLU A 309 12.04 -12.44 21.11
C GLU A 309 10.59 -12.53 21.61
N VAL A 310 9.72 -11.57 21.32
CA VAL A 310 8.30 -11.66 21.65
C VAL A 310 7.62 -12.90 21.06
N TYR A 311 7.96 -13.25 19.82
CA TYR A 311 7.45 -14.47 19.16
C TYR A 311 8.04 -15.73 19.74
N ARG A 312 9.32 -15.71 20.13
CA ARG A 312 9.96 -16.84 20.83
C ARG A 312 9.31 -17.11 22.18
N ARG A 313 8.97 -16.08 22.95
CA ARG A 313 8.24 -16.19 24.22
C ARG A 313 6.87 -16.78 23.95
N ALA A 314 6.12 -16.26 22.99
CA ALA A 314 4.82 -16.79 22.61
C ALA A 314 4.87 -18.29 22.27
N ILE A 315 5.85 -18.72 21.47
CA ILE A 315 6.02 -20.13 21.12
C ILE A 315 6.37 -20.99 22.34
N ARG A 316 7.23 -20.51 23.23
CA ARG A 316 7.58 -21.20 24.49
C ARG A 316 6.36 -21.40 25.39
N ASP A 317 5.46 -20.42 25.41
CA ASP A 317 4.23 -20.47 26.19
C ASP A 317 3.11 -21.27 25.49
N GLY A 318 3.43 -21.96 24.42
CA GLY A 318 2.52 -22.84 23.70
C GLY A 318 1.56 -22.13 22.76
N VAL A 319 1.80 -20.85 22.45
CA VAL A 319 1.04 -20.14 21.43
C VAL A 319 1.38 -20.72 20.06
N ASP A 320 0.37 -21.30 19.42
CA ASP A 320 0.52 -21.70 18.02
C ASP A 320 0.33 -20.48 17.12
N ILE A 321 1.39 -19.71 16.88
CA ILE A 321 1.39 -18.54 16.00
C ILE A 321 1.04 -18.89 14.54
N PHE A 322 1.05 -20.20 14.21
CA PHE A 322 0.67 -20.73 12.90
C PHE A 322 -0.69 -21.43 12.91
N SER A 323 -1.52 -21.21 13.94
CA SER A 323 -2.78 -21.94 14.15
C SER A 323 -3.88 -21.64 13.14
N ASN A 324 -3.66 -20.70 12.22
CA ASN A 324 -4.62 -20.52 11.15
C ASN A 324 -4.84 -21.84 10.39
N ARG A 325 -6.06 -22.35 10.46
CA ARG A 325 -6.46 -23.65 9.87
C ARG A 325 -6.00 -23.81 8.42
N HIS A 326 -5.96 -22.70 7.67
CA HIS A 326 -5.51 -22.67 6.27
C HIS A 326 -4.00 -22.85 6.14
N MET A 327 -3.20 -22.28 7.03
CA MET A 327 -1.74 -22.46 7.05
C MET A 327 -1.37 -23.89 7.44
N ARG A 328 -2.02 -24.46 8.45
CA ARG A 328 -1.81 -25.89 8.81
C ARG A 328 -2.09 -26.82 7.66
N THR A 329 -3.17 -26.60 6.90
CA THR A 329 -3.53 -27.44 5.76
C THR A 329 -2.51 -27.28 4.62
N SER A 330 -2.06 -26.06 4.34
CA SER A 330 -1.06 -25.80 3.32
C SER A 330 0.31 -26.35 3.72
N LEU A 331 0.77 -26.11 4.95
CA LEU A 331 2.04 -26.66 5.45
C LEU A 331 2.01 -28.19 5.55
N LYS A 332 0.89 -28.82 5.93
CA LYS A 332 0.74 -30.29 5.90
C LYS A 332 0.85 -30.83 4.48
N LYS A 333 0.24 -30.19 3.49
CA LYS A 333 0.40 -30.58 2.09
C LYS A 333 1.86 -30.46 1.63
N PHE A 334 2.56 -29.41 2.03
CA PHE A 334 3.99 -29.25 1.76
C PHE A 334 4.86 -30.28 2.44
N THR A 335 4.54 -30.65 3.68
CA THR A 335 5.32 -31.65 4.45
C THR A 335 5.11 -33.07 3.95
N VAL A 336 3.91 -33.39 3.46
CA VAL A 336 3.59 -34.73 2.94
C VAL A 336 4.32 -35.05 1.63
N HIS A 337 4.59 -34.04 0.79
CA HIS A 337 5.33 -34.24 -0.45
C HIS A 337 6.85 -34.23 -0.31
N LYS A 338 7.39 -33.79 0.82
CA LYS A 338 8.85 -33.83 1.09
C LYS A 338 9.18 -34.58 2.37
N LYS A 339 9.32 -35.89 2.25
CA LYS A 339 9.67 -36.81 3.31
C LYS A 339 11.03 -36.56 3.99
N LYS A 340 11.68 -35.41 3.96
CA LYS A 340 12.95 -35.17 4.65
C LYS A 340 13.47 -33.73 4.79
N ARG A 341 12.68 -32.67 4.67
CA ARG A 341 13.20 -31.35 5.06
C ARG A 341 12.23 -30.66 6.01
N ARG A 342 12.69 -30.44 7.25
CA ARG A 342 12.08 -29.47 8.18
C ARG A 342 12.22 -28.11 7.52
N VAL A 343 11.09 -27.48 7.18
CA VAL A 343 11.06 -26.07 6.80
C VAL A 343 11.26 -25.30 8.11
N PRO A 344 12.28 -24.44 8.23
CA PRO A 344 12.38 -23.59 9.41
C PRO A 344 11.16 -22.68 9.48
N PRO A 345 10.68 -22.34 10.69
CA PRO A 345 9.56 -21.41 10.84
C PRO A 345 9.93 -20.08 10.20
N MET A 346 9.07 -19.60 9.30
CA MET A 346 9.21 -18.27 8.74
C MET A 346 8.79 -17.25 9.79
N LEU A 347 9.73 -16.43 10.20
CA LEU A 347 9.47 -15.24 11.00
C LEU A 347 9.27 -14.06 10.05
N TYR A 348 8.19 -13.33 10.23
CA TYR A 348 7.81 -12.20 9.38
C TYR A 348 8.33 -10.91 10.00
N ARG A 349 8.87 -10.04 9.16
CA ARG A 349 9.12 -8.65 9.52
C ARG A 349 7.89 -7.84 9.11
N CYS A 350 7.21 -7.25 10.09
CA CYS A 350 6.27 -6.16 9.85
C CYS A 350 7.08 -4.87 9.88
N GLY A 351 7.23 -4.24 8.73
CA GLY A 351 7.80 -2.91 8.61
C GLY A 351 6.70 -1.87 8.60
#